data_bd8a21180c5486e2564961cfadc078be
#
_entry.id   bd8a21180c5486e2564961cfadc078be
#
_cell.length_a   1.000
_cell.length_b   1.000
_cell.length_c   1.000
_cell.angle_alpha   90.00
_cell.angle_beta   90.00
_cell.angle_gamma   90.00
#
_symmetry.space_group_name_H-M   'P 1'
#
loop_
_entity.id
_entity.type
_entity.pdbx_description
1 polymer ?
#
loop_
_entity_poly.entity_id
_entity_poly.type
_entity_poly.pdbx_seq_one_letter_code
_entity_poly.pdbx_strand_id
1 'polypeptide(L)'
;MNNATKNNKFSKLISDWYHVNGRDHLPWRKQVTPYRIWISEIMLQQTQVQTVIPFFKRFIRKYPNLKSLSVASEDEILALWTGLGFYRRAKNIYKTKENLTFRRAAQPRKKCQRCRRRR
;
A
#
# COMPACT_ATOMS: atom_id res chain seq x y z
N MET A 1 -30.10 -26.26 -15.27
CA MET A 1 -29.81 -24.82 -15.31
C MET A 1 -28.51 -24.54 -14.62
N ASN A 2 -27.59 -24.03 -15.37
CA ASN A 2 -26.18 -23.95 -14.98
C ASN A 2 -25.91 -22.83 -13.97
N ASN A 3 -25.29 -23.16 -12.84
CA ASN A 3 -24.81 -22.22 -11.85
C ASN A 3 -23.86 -21.16 -12.46
N ALA A 4 -23.17 -21.49 -13.55
CA ALA A 4 -22.30 -20.59 -14.30
C ALA A 4 -23.03 -19.36 -14.87
N THR A 5 -24.26 -19.52 -15.34
CA THR A 5 -25.05 -18.41 -15.92
C THR A 5 -25.52 -17.44 -14.84
N LYS A 6 -25.85 -17.93 -13.64
CA LYS A 6 -26.21 -17.07 -12.51
C LYS A 6 -25.01 -16.28 -11.98
N ASN A 7 -23.84 -16.91 -11.92
CA ASN A 7 -22.61 -16.27 -11.49
C ASN A 7 -22.18 -15.14 -12.45
N ASN A 8 -22.33 -15.34 -13.75
CA ASN A 8 -22.02 -14.31 -14.75
C ASN A 8 -22.92 -13.08 -14.63
N LYS A 9 -24.22 -13.30 -14.38
CA LYS A 9 -25.17 -12.20 -14.19
C LYS A 9 -24.85 -11.40 -12.93
N PHE A 10 -24.52 -12.07 -11.83
CA PHE A 10 -24.13 -11.43 -10.57
C PHE A 10 -22.83 -10.64 -10.72
N SER A 11 -21.81 -11.24 -11.32
CA SER A 11 -20.53 -10.57 -11.59
C SER A 11 -20.71 -9.33 -12.46
N LYS A 12 -21.56 -9.41 -13.48
CA LYS A 12 -21.87 -8.27 -14.34
C LYS A 12 -22.56 -7.14 -13.58
N LEU A 13 -23.56 -7.46 -12.76
CA LEU A 13 -24.25 -6.46 -11.92
C LEU A 13 -23.31 -5.75 -10.95
N ILE A 14 -22.41 -6.48 -10.30
CA ILE A 14 -21.38 -5.89 -9.42
C ILE A 14 -20.42 -5.00 -10.21
N SER A 15 -19.98 -5.45 -11.37
CA SER A 15 -19.07 -4.69 -12.23
C SER A 15 -19.74 -3.38 -12.72
N ASP A 16 -20.98 -3.46 -13.18
CA ASP A 16 -21.75 -2.29 -13.64
C ASP A 16 -21.98 -1.31 -12.48
N TRP A 17 -22.34 -1.82 -11.31
CA TRP A 17 -22.47 -1.00 -10.10
C TRP A 17 -21.16 -0.30 -9.75
N TYR A 18 -20.04 -1.02 -9.81
CA TYR A 18 -18.71 -0.48 -9.50
C TYR A 18 -18.29 0.62 -10.49
N HIS A 19 -18.58 0.46 -11.79
CA HIS A 19 -18.27 1.47 -12.78
C HIS A 19 -18.99 2.81 -12.52
N VAL A 20 -20.19 2.75 -11.94
CA VAL A 20 -20.98 3.96 -11.61
C VAL A 20 -20.60 4.51 -10.23
N ASN A 21 -20.40 3.66 -9.24
CA ASN A 21 -20.27 4.02 -7.82
C ASN A 21 -18.84 3.85 -7.27
N GLY A 22 -17.93 3.26 -8.04
CA GLY A 22 -16.56 3.03 -7.62
C GLY A 22 -15.79 4.33 -7.36
N ARG A 23 -14.95 4.31 -6.33
CA ARG A 23 -14.12 5.47 -5.94
C ARG A 23 -12.76 5.42 -6.64
N ASP A 24 -12.74 5.49 -7.97
CA ASP A 24 -11.51 5.40 -8.77
C ASP A 24 -10.63 6.67 -8.68
N HIS A 25 -11.21 7.77 -8.24
CA HIS A 25 -10.50 9.04 -8.08
C HIS A 25 -9.55 9.11 -6.88
N LEU A 26 -9.52 8.08 -6.04
CA LEU A 26 -8.66 8.05 -4.86
C LEU A 26 -7.16 8.02 -5.25
N PRO A 27 -6.28 8.79 -4.56
CA PRO A 27 -4.87 8.91 -4.92
C PRO A 27 -4.12 7.57 -4.98
N TRP A 28 -4.43 6.64 -4.09
CA TRP A 28 -3.79 5.33 -4.04
C TRP A 28 -4.26 4.36 -5.11
N ARG A 29 -5.33 4.69 -5.86
CA ARG A 29 -5.83 3.90 -6.98
C ARG A 29 -5.28 4.34 -8.33
N LYS A 30 -4.71 5.53 -8.43
CA LYS A 30 -4.15 6.06 -9.69
C LYS A 30 -2.86 5.37 -10.10
N GLN A 31 -2.01 5.09 -9.14
CA GLN A 31 -0.76 4.36 -9.34
C GLN A 31 -0.70 3.25 -8.29
N VAL A 32 -1.15 2.07 -8.66
CA VAL A 32 -1.26 0.94 -7.73
C VAL A 32 0.10 0.26 -7.59
N THR A 33 0.70 0.41 -6.42
CA THR A 33 1.90 -0.32 -6.02
C THR A 33 1.66 -0.96 -4.65
N PRO A 34 2.32 -2.07 -4.32
CA PRO A 34 2.18 -2.68 -2.99
C PRO A 34 2.51 -1.71 -1.86
N TYR A 35 3.51 -0.86 -2.05
CA TYR A 35 3.90 0.18 -1.09
C TYR A 35 2.78 1.20 -0.85
N ARG A 36 2.19 1.73 -1.92
CA ARG A 36 1.09 2.71 -1.82
C ARG A 36 -0.15 2.13 -1.18
N ILE A 37 -0.50 0.90 -1.54
CA ILE A 37 -1.62 0.17 -0.93
C ILE A 37 -1.35 0.00 0.57
N TRP A 38 -0.18 -0.47 0.96
CA TRP A 38 0.19 -0.66 2.36
C TRP A 38 0.04 0.62 3.18
N ILE A 39 0.60 1.73 2.72
CA ILE A 39 0.51 3.03 3.40
C ILE A 39 -0.94 3.49 3.50
N SER A 40 -1.71 3.40 2.40
CA SER A 40 -3.13 3.80 2.40
C SER A 40 -3.97 2.98 3.37
N GLU A 41 -3.78 1.67 3.42
CA GLU A 41 -4.49 0.78 4.34
C GLU A 41 -4.21 1.12 5.81
N ILE A 42 -2.97 1.41 6.15
CA ILE A 42 -2.61 1.81 7.51
C ILE A 42 -3.22 3.17 7.87
N MET A 43 -3.18 4.13 6.96
CA MET A 43 -3.79 5.45 7.18
C MET A 43 -5.30 5.38 7.31
N LEU A 44 -5.95 4.48 6.58
CA LEU A 44 -7.41 4.29 6.60
C LEU A 44 -7.91 3.54 7.84
N GLN A 45 -7.04 2.92 8.62
CA GLN A 45 -7.45 2.30 9.87
C GLN A 45 -8.04 3.34 10.82
N GLN A 46 -9.33 3.20 11.18
CA GLN A 46 -10.07 4.09 12.08
C GLN A 46 -10.10 5.57 11.66
N THR A 47 -9.84 5.88 10.39
CA THR A 47 -9.83 7.23 9.85
C THR A 47 -10.61 7.29 8.56
N GLN A 48 -11.41 8.34 8.38
CA GLN A 48 -12.22 8.53 7.18
C GLN A 48 -11.35 8.83 5.95
N VAL A 49 -11.80 8.36 4.80
CA VAL A 49 -11.12 8.51 3.51
C VAL A 49 -10.76 9.97 3.20
N GLN A 50 -11.71 10.88 3.38
CA GLN A 50 -11.49 12.30 3.07
C GLN A 50 -10.41 12.94 3.95
N THR A 51 -10.31 12.51 5.20
CA THR A 51 -9.24 12.95 6.11
C THR A 51 -7.87 12.41 5.68
N VAL A 52 -7.82 11.20 5.19
CA VAL A 52 -6.57 10.53 4.79
C VAL A 52 -5.97 11.11 3.51
N ILE A 53 -6.78 11.53 2.55
CA ILE A 53 -6.32 11.98 1.21
C ILE A 53 -5.16 13.01 1.28
N PRO A 54 -5.27 14.14 2.01
CA PRO A 54 -4.18 15.10 2.07
C PRO A 54 -2.92 14.56 2.76
N PHE A 55 -3.07 13.74 3.79
CA PHE A 55 -1.94 13.12 4.48
C PHE A 55 -1.22 12.10 3.61
N PHE A 56 -1.96 11.28 2.89
CA PHE A 56 -1.41 10.32 1.95
C PHE A 56 -0.61 11.00 0.84
N LYS A 57 -1.16 12.05 0.23
CA LYS A 57 -0.47 12.82 -0.81
C LYS A 57 0.85 13.40 -0.31
N ARG A 58 0.88 13.99 0.88
CA ARG A 58 2.10 14.53 1.49
C ARG A 58 3.12 13.44 1.80
N PHE A 59 2.66 12.32 2.33
CA PHE A 59 3.52 11.19 2.66
C PHE A 59 4.18 10.59 1.42
N ILE A 60 3.42 10.32 0.38
CA ILE A 60 3.93 9.77 -0.88
C ILE A 60 4.85 10.77 -1.61
N ARG A 61 4.59 12.06 -1.48
CA ARG A 61 5.48 13.09 -2.04
C ARG A 61 6.87 13.05 -1.41
N LYS A 62 6.94 12.88 -0.09
CA LYS A 62 8.21 12.80 0.64
C LYS A 62 8.87 11.41 0.52
N TYR A 63 8.08 10.36 0.60
CA TYR A 63 8.52 8.96 0.55
C TYR A 63 7.76 8.19 -0.55
N PRO A 64 8.16 8.35 -1.83
CA PRO A 64 7.42 7.75 -2.96
C PRO A 64 7.55 6.24 -3.06
N ASN A 65 8.54 5.63 -2.42
CA ASN A 65 8.79 4.20 -2.42
C ASN A 65 9.40 3.71 -1.10
N LEU A 66 9.48 2.40 -0.93
CA LEU A 66 10.05 1.80 0.28
C LEU A 66 11.53 2.15 0.48
N LYS A 67 12.27 2.34 -0.60
CA LYS A 67 13.68 2.73 -0.54
C LYS A 67 13.86 4.10 0.09
N SER A 68 13.04 5.10 -0.29
CA SER A 68 13.07 6.42 0.32
C SER A 68 12.58 6.39 1.77
N LEU A 69 11.58 5.57 2.09
CA LEU A 69 11.11 5.38 3.46
C LEU A 69 12.17 4.72 4.35
N SER A 70 13.02 3.85 3.81
CA SER A 70 14.03 3.13 4.58
C SER A 70 15.04 4.03 5.29
N VAL A 71 15.28 5.22 4.76
CA VAL A 71 16.20 6.23 5.35
C VAL A 71 15.49 7.23 6.27
N ALA A 72 14.16 7.15 6.38
CA ALA A 72 13.38 8.04 7.23
C ALA A 72 13.60 7.73 8.71
N SER A 73 13.68 8.77 9.53
CA SER A 73 13.65 8.64 11.00
C SER A 73 12.22 8.50 11.52
N GLU A 74 12.08 8.00 12.76
CA GLU A 74 10.77 7.91 13.41
C GLU A 74 10.12 9.29 13.54
N ASP A 75 10.89 10.30 13.91
CA ASP A 75 10.41 11.68 14.10
C ASP A 75 9.90 12.30 12.81
N GLU A 76 10.55 12.02 11.68
CA GLU A 76 10.09 12.48 10.37
C GLU A 76 8.75 11.86 9.95
N ILE A 77 8.57 10.58 10.22
CA ILE A 77 7.32 9.88 9.95
C ILE A 77 6.20 10.42 10.86
N LEU A 78 6.48 10.61 12.15
CA LEU A 78 5.54 11.20 13.10
C LEU A 78 5.16 12.64 12.72
N ALA A 79 6.09 13.44 12.24
CA ALA A 79 5.84 14.80 11.78
C ALA A 79 4.84 14.83 10.61
N LEU A 80 4.96 13.91 9.65
CA LEU A 80 3.99 13.77 8.55
C LEU A 80 2.62 13.25 9.02
N TRP A 81 2.59 12.56 10.15
CA TRP A 81 1.36 12.02 10.74
C TRP A 81 0.62 13.01 11.63
N THR A 82 1.24 14.13 11.96
CA THR A 82 0.66 15.14 12.85
C THR A 82 -0.68 15.65 12.32
N GLY A 83 -1.72 15.55 13.13
CA GLY A 83 -3.09 15.89 12.78
C GLY A 83 -3.97 14.74 12.31
N LEU A 84 -3.38 13.62 11.89
CA LEU A 84 -4.15 12.41 11.50
C LEU A 84 -4.65 11.62 12.72
N GLY A 85 -3.92 11.67 13.84
CA GLY A 85 -4.25 10.91 15.06
C GLY A 85 -3.78 9.44 15.02
N PHE A 86 -4.01 8.74 16.12
CA PHE A 86 -3.62 7.33 16.28
C PHE A 86 -2.16 7.07 15.90
N TYR A 87 -1.24 7.78 16.53
CA TYR A 87 0.20 7.78 16.22
C TYR A 87 0.88 6.43 16.32
N ARG A 88 0.28 5.47 17.02
CA ARG A 88 0.78 4.09 17.07
C ARG A 88 0.95 3.47 15.69
N ARG A 89 0.09 3.85 14.75
CA ARG A 89 0.18 3.41 13.35
C ARG A 89 1.46 3.89 12.66
N ALA A 90 1.84 5.15 12.89
CA ALA A 90 3.09 5.70 12.38
C ALA A 90 4.31 4.98 12.96
N LYS A 91 4.29 4.70 14.24
CA LYS A 91 5.34 3.90 14.92
C LYS A 91 5.42 2.48 14.35
N ASN A 92 4.29 1.87 14.04
CA ASN A 92 4.25 0.56 13.40
C ASN A 92 4.84 0.56 11.99
N ILE A 93 4.61 1.61 11.22
CA ILE A 93 5.26 1.80 9.90
C ILE A 93 6.77 1.84 10.07
N TYR A 94 7.27 2.60 11.01
CA TYR A 94 8.70 2.70 11.30
C TYR A 94 9.31 1.34 11.67
N LYS A 95 8.72 0.63 12.61
CA LYS A 95 9.16 -0.71 13.02
C LYS A 95 9.13 -1.70 11.86
N THR A 96 8.09 -1.68 11.05
CA THR A 96 7.96 -2.58 9.90
C THR A 96 9.03 -2.30 8.84
N LYS A 97 9.30 -1.02 8.56
CA LYS A 97 10.35 -0.66 7.59
C LYS A 97 11.73 -1.13 8.06
N GLU A 98 12.05 -1.00 9.34
CA GLU A 98 13.31 -1.49 9.88
C GLU A 98 13.44 -3.00 9.74
N ASN A 99 12.40 -3.75 10.08
CA ASN A 99 12.38 -5.20 9.91
C ASN A 99 12.56 -5.62 8.45
N LEU A 100 11.92 -4.93 7.51
CA LEU A 100 12.04 -5.20 6.08
C LEU A 100 13.46 -4.88 5.57
N THR A 101 14.04 -3.78 6.02
CA THR A 101 15.40 -3.37 5.66
C THR A 101 16.42 -4.38 6.19
N PHE A 102 16.28 -4.79 7.44
CA PHE A 102 17.15 -5.80 8.07
C PHE A 102 17.06 -7.15 7.36
N ARG A 103 15.87 -7.65 7.08
CA ARG A 103 15.67 -8.93 6.36
C ARG A 103 16.28 -8.89 4.96
N ARG A 104 16.18 -7.76 4.26
CA ARG A 104 16.73 -7.60 2.92
C ARG A 104 18.26 -7.60 2.93
N ALA A 105 18.89 -7.03 3.95
CA ALA A 105 20.34 -7.06 4.14
C ALA A 105 20.84 -8.45 4.56
N ALA A 106 20.04 -9.21 5.31
CA ALA A 106 20.40 -10.55 5.80
C ALA A 106 20.15 -11.68 4.80
N GLN A 107 19.42 -11.43 3.70
CA GLN A 107 19.22 -12.46 2.66
C GLN A 107 20.30 -12.34 1.59
N PRO A 108 21.21 -13.33 1.51
CA PRO A 108 22.08 -13.42 0.33
C PRO A 108 21.18 -13.59 -0.89
N ARG A 109 21.44 -12.78 -1.91
CA ARG A 109 20.72 -12.88 -3.20
C ARG A 109 20.75 -14.34 -3.63
N LYS A 110 19.61 -15.02 -3.58
CA LYS A 110 19.48 -16.35 -4.16
C LYS A 110 19.84 -16.21 -5.65
N LYS A 111 21.04 -16.63 -6.02
CA LYS A 111 21.42 -16.74 -7.43
C LYS A 111 20.37 -17.61 -8.10
N CYS A 112 19.75 -17.07 -9.13
CA CYS A 112 18.73 -17.77 -9.88
C CYS A 112 19.30 -19.09 -10.38
N GLN A 113 18.83 -20.21 -9.85
CA GLN A 113 19.26 -21.55 -10.28
C GLN A 113 18.94 -21.84 -11.76
N ARG A 114 18.09 -21.02 -12.38
CA ARG A 114 17.76 -21.14 -13.81
C ARG A 114 18.93 -20.82 -14.75
N CYS A 115 19.93 -20.06 -14.30
CA CYS A 115 21.07 -19.70 -15.15
C CYS A 115 22.12 -20.82 -15.28
N ARG A 116 21.99 -21.95 -14.55
CA ARG A 116 22.95 -23.06 -14.61
C ARG A 116 22.68 -24.13 -15.69
N ARG A 117 21.56 -24.06 -16.42
CA ARG A 117 21.18 -25.07 -17.41
C ARG A 117 21.46 -24.68 -18.88
N ARG A 118 22.24 -23.67 -19.13
CA ARG A 118 22.70 -23.33 -20.50
C ARG A 118 24.23 -23.28 -20.54
N ARG A 119 24.82 -24.47 -20.53
CA ARG A 119 26.15 -24.76 -21.11
C ARG A 119 26.14 -26.16 -21.68
#